data_2a19ca4e84e42e495dd63d0153ae3f5e
#
_entry.id   2a19ca4e84e42e495dd63d0153ae3f5e
#
_cell.length_a   1.000
_cell.length_b   1.000
_cell.length_c   1.000
_cell.angle_alpha   90.00
_cell.angle_beta   90.00
_cell.angle_gamma   90.00
#
_symmetry.space_group_name_H-M   'P 1'
#
loop_
_entity.id
_entity.type
_entity.pdbx_description
1 polymer ?
#
loop_
_entity_poly.entity_id
_entity_poly.type
_entity_poly.pdbx_seq_one_letter_code
_entity_poly.pdbx_strand_id
1 'polypeptide(L)'
;MKKIKLLFRIGYAYHKSAFDPIIDLLLNNDKYDVWFSLDMEKIKYFIFEFPYRNQIIEDWKKLGYRFTNETKGFDIVISGDTLRNAKDYGKTLLIFLNHGTGIKNILYRNLARSPGVKYQIFVEGQHRVDSLLKCPYLGKSEVHLIGLPKLDYYFQGKFNREEVLQRWGLNPAKKTIL
;
A
#
# COMPACT_ATOMS: atom_id res chain seq x y z
N MET A 1 -24.77 -10.62 -7.85
CA MET A 1 -24.28 -9.24 -8.10
C MET A 1 -22.87 -9.30 -8.69
N LYS A 2 -22.52 -8.41 -9.63
CA LYS A 2 -21.15 -8.31 -10.17
C LYS A 2 -20.23 -7.82 -9.05
N LYS A 3 -19.13 -8.54 -8.80
CA LYS A 3 -18.12 -8.11 -7.81
C LYS A 3 -17.35 -6.90 -8.33
N ILE A 4 -16.96 -6.02 -7.41
CA ILE A 4 -16.07 -4.89 -7.68
C ILE A 4 -14.65 -5.43 -7.80
N LYS A 5 -14.03 -5.28 -8.96
CA LYS A 5 -12.65 -5.72 -9.20
C LYS A 5 -11.65 -4.71 -8.66
N LEU A 6 -10.78 -5.17 -7.78
CA LEU A 6 -9.84 -4.34 -7.06
C LEU A 6 -8.42 -4.84 -7.26
N LEU A 7 -7.49 -3.94 -7.59
CA LEU A 7 -6.07 -4.23 -7.76
C LEU A 7 -5.24 -3.48 -6.73
N PHE A 8 -4.48 -4.22 -5.91
CA PHE A 8 -3.39 -3.65 -5.12
C PHE A 8 -2.11 -3.65 -5.94
N ARG A 9 -1.58 -2.47 -6.22
CA ARG A 9 -0.24 -2.30 -6.80
C ARG A 9 0.78 -2.11 -5.70
N ILE A 10 1.59 -3.13 -5.50
CA ILE A 10 2.61 -3.20 -4.46
C ILE A 10 3.97 -2.87 -5.08
N GLY A 11 4.47 -1.66 -4.85
CA GLY A 11 5.78 -1.22 -5.34
C GLY A 11 6.94 -1.78 -4.52
N TYR A 12 6.72 -1.97 -3.21
CA TYR A 12 7.71 -2.49 -2.26
C TYR A 12 7.05 -3.47 -1.29
N ALA A 13 7.79 -4.47 -0.82
CA ALA A 13 7.26 -5.48 0.09
C ALA A 13 6.64 -4.88 1.38
N TYR A 14 7.21 -3.78 1.89
CA TYR A 14 6.68 -3.10 3.07
C TYR A 14 5.33 -2.39 2.84
N HIS A 15 4.92 -2.13 1.59
CA HIS A 15 3.58 -1.63 1.31
C HIS A 15 2.52 -2.64 1.73
N LYS A 16 2.79 -3.94 1.54
CA LYS A 16 1.84 -4.98 1.97
C LYS A 16 1.55 -4.87 3.46
N SER A 17 2.57 -4.84 4.31
CA SER A 17 2.37 -4.76 5.76
C SER A 17 1.63 -3.48 6.19
N ALA A 18 1.78 -2.39 5.43
CA ALA A 18 1.05 -1.17 5.67
C ALA A 18 -0.44 -1.26 5.26
N PHE A 19 -0.75 -2.14 4.30
CA PHE A 19 -2.10 -2.31 3.76
C PHE A 19 -2.83 -3.55 4.30
N ASP A 20 -2.15 -4.44 5.02
CA ASP A 20 -2.71 -5.71 5.51
C ASP A 20 -4.07 -5.56 6.19
N PRO A 21 -4.34 -4.59 7.08
CA PRO A 21 -5.65 -4.44 7.68
C PRO A 21 -6.77 -4.17 6.66
N ILE A 22 -6.47 -3.40 5.61
CA ILE A 22 -7.42 -3.12 4.53
C ILE A 22 -7.55 -4.33 3.61
N ILE A 23 -6.44 -5.00 3.29
CA ILE A 23 -6.43 -6.22 2.47
C ILE A 23 -7.31 -7.28 3.11
N ASP A 24 -7.14 -7.53 4.41
CA ASP A 24 -7.93 -8.52 5.14
C ASP A 24 -9.44 -8.21 5.12
N LEU A 25 -9.81 -6.95 5.32
CA LEU A 25 -11.21 -6.52 5.25
C LEU A 25 -11.82 -6.77 3.86
N LEU A 26 -11.05 -6.50 2.81
CA LEU A 26 -11.52 -6.62 1.43
C LEU A 26 -11.55 -8.07 0.96
N LEU A 27 -10.58 -8.91 1.35
CA LEU A 27 -10.55 -10.33 1.03
C LEU A 27 -11.69 -11.09 1.72
N ASN A 28 -12.08 -10.68 2.91
CA ASN A 28 -13.18 -11.28 3.68
C ASN A 28 -14.57 -10.73 3.31
N ASN A 29 -14.67 -9.95 2.24
CA ASN A 29 -15.94 -9.36 1.81
C ASN A 29 -16.27 -9.77 0.36
N ASP A 30 -17.33 -10.55 0.21
CA ASP A 30 -17.77 -11.14 -1.07
C ASP A 30 -18.14 -10.13 -2.17
N LYS A 31 -18.27 -8.85 -1.82
CA LYS A 31 -18.51 -7.78 -2.78
C LYS A 31 -17.31 -7.47 -3.66
N TYR A 32 -16.10 -7.85 -3.20
CA TYR A 32 -14.84 -7.52 -3.87
C TYR A 32 -14.18 -8.74 -4.49
N ASP A 33 -13.53 -8.49 -5.62
CA ASP A 33 -12.66 -9.43 -6.34
C ASP A 33 -11.25 -8.87 -6.32
N VAL A 34 -10.43 -9.29 -5.32
CA VAL A 34 -9.14 -8.67 -4.99
C VAL A 34 -8.01 -9.34 -5.72
N TRP A 35 -7.18 -8.53 -6.38
CA TRP A 35 -6.00 -8.92 -7.10
C TRP A 35 -4.78 -8.13 -6.69
N PHE A 36 -3.58 -8.67 -6.95
CA PHE A 36 -2.31 -8.06 -6.61
C PHE A 36 -1.40 -7.98 -7.83
N SER A 37 -0.64 -6.88 -7.91
CA SER A 37 0.47 -6.72 -8.84
C SER A 37 1.70 -6.26 -8.08
N LEU A 38 2.82 -6.94 -8.28
CA LEU A 38 4.10 -6.59 -7.68
C LEU A 38 4.97 -5.90 -8.72
N ASP A 39 5.19 -4.60 -8.52
CA ASP A 39 6.03 -3.76 -9.37
C ASP A 39 7.44 -3.58 -8.81
N MET A 40 7.91 -4.51 -7.99
CA MET A 40 9.25 -4.42 -7.44
C MET A 40 10.26 -4.34 -8.58
N GLU A 41 10.86 -3.16 -8.75
CA GLU A 41 12.06 -3.03 -9.58
C GLU A 41 13.12 -3.99 -9.01
N LYS A 42 13.82 -4.69 -9.93
CA LYS A 42 14.97 -5.52 -9.53
C LYS A 42 15.92 -4.64 -8.72
N ILE A 43 16.06 -4.91 -7.44
CA ILE A 43 17.05 -4.23 -6.63
C ILE A 43 18.40 -4.79 -7.09
N LYS A 44 19.07 -4.06 -7.98
CA LYS A 44 20.46 -4.33 -8.32
C LYS A 44 21.32 -3.76 -7.21
N TYR A 45 21.80 -4.62 -6.34
CA TYR A 45 22.92 -4.30 -5.46
C TYR A 45 24.20 -4.81 -6.11
N PHE A 46 24.99 -3.90 -6.73
CA PHE A 46 26.24 -4.22 -7.45
C PHE A 46 26.02 -5.26 -8.57
N ILE A 47 26.54 -6.47 -8.40
CA ILE A 47 26.46 -7.60 -9.35
C ILE A 47 25.40 -8.65 -8.94
N PHE A 48 24.71 -8.49 -7.82
CA PHE A 48 23.73 -9.45 -7.34
C PHE A 48 22.30 -8.98 -7.65
N GLU A 49 21.58 -9.71 -8.50
CA GLU A 49 20.12 -9.61 -8.61
C GLU A 49 19.52 -10.50 -7.54
N PHE A 50 18.85 -9.92 -6.56
CA PHE A 50 18.05 -10.70 -5.62
C PHE A 50 16.71 -11.07 -6.28
N PRO A 51 16.39 -12.35 -6.47
CA PRO A 51 15.12 -12.80 -7.07
C PRO A 51 13.94 -12.69 -6.08
N TYR A 52 13.95 -11.68 -5.22
CA TYR A 52 12.98 -11.50 -4.15
C TYR A 52 11.54 -11.44 -4.65
N ARG A 53 11.32 -10.88 -5.84
CA ARG A 53 9.98 -10.71 -6.38
C ARG A 53 9.24 -12.04 -6.57
N ASN A 54 9.89 -13.00 -7.20
CA ASN A 54 9.26 -14.28 -7.50
C ASN A 54 8.98 -15.09 -6.22
N GLN A 55 9.93 -15.09 -5.27
CA GLN A 55 9.75 -15.75 -3.99
C GLN A 55 8.57 -15.13 -3.22
N ILE A 56 8.48 -13.80 -3.15
CA ILE A 56 7.37 -13.12 -2.49
C ILE A 56 6.04 -13.47 -3.16
N ILE A 57 5.97 -13.50 -4.49
CA ILE A 57 4.76 -13.88 -5.21
C ILE A 57 4.35 -15.31 -4.84
N GLU A 58 5.27 -16.25 -4.85
CA GLU A 58 4.98 -17.65 -4.52
C GLU A 58 4.52 -17.81 -3.06
N ASP A 59 5.16 -17.11 -2.12
CA ASP A 59 4.77 -17.17 -0.71
C ASP A 59 3.37 -16.57 -0.49
N TRP A 60 3.05 -15.48 -1.17
CA TRP A 60 1.73 -14.86 -1.06
C TRP A 60 0.64 -15.67 -1.79
N LYS A 61 0.97 -16.34 -2.90
CA LYS A 61 0.06 -17.31 -3.54
C LYS A 61 -0.32 -18.44 -2.62
N LYS A 62 0.62 -18.97 -1.80
CA LYS A 62 0.33 -19.98 -0.76
C LYS A 62 -0.68 -19.46 0.27
N LEU A 63 -0.74 -18.16 0.51
CA LEU A 63 -1.72 -17.50 1.36
C LEU A 63 -3.06 -17.20 0.62
N GLY A 64 -3.22 -17.66 -0.62
CA GLY A 64 -4.44 -17.49 -1.39
C GLY A 64 -4.53 -16.17 -2.18
N TYR A 65 -3.46 -15.38 -2.24
CA TYR A 65 -3.47 -14.12 -3.00
C TYR A 65 -3.37 -14.38 -4.51
N ARG A 66 -4.18 -13.66 -5.28
CA ARG A 66 -4.22 -13.77 -6.74
C ARG A 66 -3.40 -12.65 -7.37
N PHE A 67 -2.50 -13.01 -8.27
CA PHE A 67 -1.60 -12.07 -8.93
C PHE A 67 -1.94 -11.90 -10.41
N THR A 68 -1.69 -10.68 -10.90
CA THR A 68 -1.82 -10.33 -12.31
C THR A 68 -0.77 -9.29 -12.71
N ASN A 69 -0.45 -9.26 -14.00
CA ASN A 69 0.31 -8.19 -14.63
C ASN A 69 -0.61 -7.22 -15.40
N GLU A 70 -1.91 -7.52 -15.45
CA GLU A 70 -2.89 -6.68 -16.14
C GLU A 70 -3.11 -5.36 -15.36
N THR A 71 -3.21 -4.27 -16.10
CA THR A 71 -3.52 -2.94 -15.57
C THR A 71 -4.96 -2.50 -15.85
N LYS A 72 -5.62 -3.19 -16.80
CA LYS A 72 -6.97 -2.87 -17.26
C LYS A 72 -8.01 -3.83 -16.68
N GLY A 73 -9.26 -3.39 -16.67
CA GLY A 73 -10.39 -4.22 -16.25
C GLY A 73 -10.61 -4.25 -14.75
N PHE A 74 -10.02 -3.32 -14.00
CA PHE A 74 -10.27 -3.09 -12.58
C PHE A 74 -11.15 -1.86 -12.37
N ASP A 75 -12.05 -1.93 -11.40
CA ASP A 75 -12.89 -0.80 -11.00
C ASP A 75 -12.10 0.15 -10.09
N ILE A 76 -11.22 -0.40 -9.24
CA ILE A 76 -10.40 0.35 -8.28
C ILE A 76 -8.95 -0.17 -8.33
N VAL A 77 -8.00 0.76 -8.27
CA VAL A 77 -6.56 0.46 -8.08
C VAL A 77 -6.05 1.20 -6.85
N ILE A 78 -5.48 0.46 -5.90
CA ILE A 78 -4.87 0.97 -4.67
C ILE A 78 -3.35 0.83 -4.77
N SER A 79 -2.62 1.92 -4.53
CA SER A 79 -1.16 1.93 -4.55
C SER A 79 -0.59 2.80 -3.43
N GLY A 80 0.58 2.42 -2.91
CA GLY A 80 1.36 3.24 -1.98
C GLY A 80 2.21 4.31 -2.66
N ASP A 81 2.29 4.28 -3.99
CA ASP A 81 2.96 5.27 -4.82
C ASP A 81 2.03 5.78 -5.92
N THR A 82 2.35 6.94 -6.48
CA THR A 82 1.68 7.39 -7.71
C THR A 82 2.09 6.50 -8.88
N LEU A 83 1.13 6.19 -9.71
CA LEU A 83 1.32 5.28 -10.85
C LEU A 83 2.05 5.99 -11.98
N ARG A 84 3.18 5.43 -12.44
CA ARG A 84 3.97 6.01 -13.57
C ARG A 84 3.14 6.17 -14.85
N ASN A 85 2.29 5.19 -15.14
CA ASN A 85 1.44 5.14 -16.33
C ASN A 85 -0.05 5.21 -15.94
N ALA A 86 -0.40 6.16 -15.09
CA ALA A 86 -1.77 6.29 -14.58
C ALA A 86 -2.84 6.40 -15.69
N LYS A 87 -2.48 6.92 -16.85
CA LYS A 87 -3.36 7.01 -18.04
C LYS A 87 -3.77 5.64 -18.58
N ASP A 88 -2.96 4.59 -18.37
CA ASP A 88 -3.24 3.24 -18.86
C ASP A 88 -4.42 2.58 -18.14
N TYR A 89 -4.80 3.12 -16.97
CA TYR A 89 -5.92 2.63 -16.18
C TYR A 89 -7.28 3.17 -16.63
N GLY A 90 -7.30 4.13 -17.55
CA GLY A 90 -8.53 4.65 -18.14
C GLY A 90 -9.47 5.31 -17.12
N LYS A 91 -10.68 4.75 -16.96
CA LYS A 91 -11.71 5.25 -16.03
C LYS A 91 -11.65 4.62 -14.64
N THR A 92 -10.64 3.83 -14.33
CA THR A 92 -10.46 3.18 -13.05
C THR A 92 -10.31 4.22 -11.93
N LEU A 93 -10.93 3.99 -10.78
CA LEU A 93 -10.73 4.80 -9.59
C LEU A 93 -9.32 4.54 -9.03
N LEU A 94 -8.48 5.57 -9.02
CA LEU A 94 -7.11 5.47 -8.50
C LEU A 94 -7.06 5.96 -7.07
N ILE A 95 -6.62 5.08 -6.16
CA ILE A 95 -6.43 5.38 -4.75
C ILE A 95 -4.93 5.38 -4.45
N PHE A 96 -4.43 6.53 -3.98
CA PHE A 96 -3.14 6.60 -3.31
C PHE A 96 -3.36 6.39 -1.82
N LEU A 97 -2.78 5.34 -1.27
CA LEU A 97 -2.86 5.03 0.15
C LEU A 97 -1.50 5.28 0.81
N ASN A 98 -1.43 6.27 1.69
CA ASN A 98 -0.19 6.56 2.40
C ASN A 98 0.17 5.42 3.36
N HIS A 99 1.44 5.08 3.42
CA HIS A 99 1.94 3.91 4.15
C HIS A 99 2.89 4.26 5.31
N GLY A 100 3.03 5.54 5.64
CA GLY A 100 3.88 5.98 6.75
C GLY A 100 3.79 7.48 7.04
N THR A 101 4.32 7.88 8.19
CA THR A 101 4.42 9.27 8.65
C THR A 101 5.57 10.04 7.96
N GLY A 102 5.81 9.74 6.69
CA GLY A 102 7.01 10.22 5.99
C GLY A 102 7.11 11.73 5.85
N ILE A 103 8.26 12.26 6.24
CA ILE A 103 8.67 13.65 6.01
C ILE A 103 9.01 13.88 4.53
N LYS A 104 9.06 12.81 3.73
CA LYS A 104 9.53 12.84 2.35
C LYS A 104 8.55 13.56 1.41
N ASN A 105 9.06 14.50 0.64
CA ASN A 105 8.31 15.24 -0.38
C ASN A 105 8.07 14.44 -1.69
N ILE A 106 8.17 13.10 -1.63
CA ILE A 106 8.06 12.24 -2.81
C ILE A 106 6.65 12.36 -3.43
N LEU A 107 5.61 12.35 -2.60
CA LEU A 107 4.23 12.47 -3.07
C LEU A 107 4.02 13.75 -3.90
N TYR A 108 4.47 14.89 -3.40
CA TYR A 108 4.33 16.17 -4.11
C TYR A 108 5.04 16.17 -5.47
N ARG A 109 6.28 15.63 -5.51
CA ARG A 109 7.03 15.50 -6.77
C ARG A 109 6.36 14.55 -7.75
N ASN A 110 5.75 13.50 -7.23
CA ASN A 110 5.06 12.52 -8.07
C ASN A 110 3.75 13.07 -8.63
N LEU A 111 3.00 13.84 -7.86
CA LEU A 111 1.83 14.58 -8.36
C LEU A 111 2.23 15.53 -9.47
N ALA A 112 3.34 16.27 -9.31
CA ALA A 112 3.87 17.18 -10.34
C ALA A 112 4.23 16.44 -11.65
N ARG A 113 4.65 15.16 -11.57
CA ARG A 113 5.01 14.34 -12.75
C ARG A 113 3.80 13.69 -13.43
N SER A 114 2.64 13.72 -12.80
CA SER A 114 1.40 13.10 -13.32
C SER A 114 0.28 14.12 -13.46
N PRO A 115 0.49 15.23 -14.22
CA PRO A 115 -0.51 16.29 -14.35
C PRO A 115 -1.79 15.74 -14.96
N GLY A 116 -2.92 16.15 -14.39
CA GLY A 116 -4.26 15.79 -14.86
C GLY A 116 -4.75 14.40 -14.45
N VAL A 117 -3.97 13.63 -13.72
CA VAL A 117 -4.44 12.38 -13.11
C VAL A 117 -5.20 12.71 -11.82
N LYS A 118 -6.42 12.16 -11.69
CA LYS A 118 -7.23 12.30 -10.47
C LYS A 118 -6.98 11.09 -9.57
N TYR A 119 -6.55 11.35 -8.33
CA TYR A 119 -6.43 10.35 -7.27
C TYR A 119 -7.41 10.65 -6.13
N GLN A 120 -7.89 9.59 -5.47
CA GLN A 120 -8.35 9.67 -4.08
C GLN A 120 -7.12 9.43 -3.19
N ILE A 121 -6.68 10.45 -2.44
CA ILE A 121 -5.44 10.43 -1.67
C ILE A 121 -5.80 10.22 -0.20
N PHE A 122 -5.46 9.07 0.35
CA PHE A 122 -5.73 8.70 1.73
C PHE A 122 -4.47 8.91 2.57
N VAL A 123 -4.57 9.74 3.61
CA VAL A 123 -3.42 10.20 4.39
C VAL A 123 -3.59 10.01 5.89
N GLU A 124 -2.45 10.05 6.57
CA GLU A 124 -2.30 9.68 7.97
C GLU A 124 -2.72 10.74 8.98
N GLY A 125 -2.68 12.02 8.60
CA GLY A 125 -2.86 13.09 9.57
C GLY A 125 -3.29 14.43 8.95
N GLN A 126 -3.85 15.31 9.78
CA GLN A 126 -4.36 16.62 9.36
C GLN A 126 -3.26 17.49 8.73
N HIS A 127 -2.04 17.46 9.27
CA HIS A 127 -0.92 18.20 8.70
C HIS A 127 -0.66 17.83 7.23
N ARG A 128 -0.83 16.54 6.87
CA ARG A 128 -0.68 16.09 5.49
C ARG A 128 -1.82 16.59 4.61
N VAL A 129 -3.05 16.58 5.12
CA VAL A 129 -4.21 17.16 4.42
C VAL A 129 -3.94 18.63 4.10
N ASP A 130 -3.59 19.43 5.10
CA ASP A 130 -3.35 20.86 4.96
C ASP A 130 -2.23 21.17 3.96
N SER A 131 -1.17 20.37 3.99
CA SER A 131 -0.04 20.50 3.08
C SER A 131 -0.41 20.13 1.63
N LEU A 132 -1.22 19.10 1.43
CA LEU A 132 -1.68 18.69 0.10
C LEU A 132 -2.67 19.68 -0.50
N LEU A 133 -3.57 20.23 0.31
CA LEU A 133 -4.52 21.27 -0.16
C LEU A 133 -3.81 22.53 -0.65
N LYS A 134 -2.60 22.81 -0.14
CA LYS A 134 -1.75 23.92 -0.62
C LYS A 134 -0.84 23.52 -1.80
N CYS A 135 -0.84 22.25 -2.19
CA CYS A 135 0.01 21.76 -3.26
C CYS A 135 -0.53 22.18 -4.64
N PRO A 136 0.22 22.93 -5.45
CA PRO A 136 -0.24 23.39 -6.77
C PRO A 136 -0.46 22.23 -7.77
N TYR A 137 0.08 21.06 -7.47
CA TYR A 137 -0.01 19.86 -8.32
C TYR A 137 -1.11 18.89 -7.89
N LEU A 138 -1.90 19.24 -6.89
CA LEU A 138 -3.02 18.40 -6.42
C LEU A 138 -4.05 18.17 -7.54
N GLY A 139 -4.28 19.17 -8.37
CA GLY A 139 -5.18 19.11 -9.51
C GLY A 139 -6.62 18.81 -9.09
N LYS A 140 -7.22 17.76 -9.70
CA LYS A 140 -8.58 17.29 -9.39
C LYS A 140 -8.61 16.17 -8.34
N SER A 141 -7.47 15.85 -7.73
CA SER A 141 -7.40 14.82 -6.69
C SER A 141 -8.07 15.29 -5.40
N GLU A 142 -8.63 14.34 -4.67
CA GLU A 142 -9.31 14.57 -3.41
C GLU A 142 -8.50 13.96 -2.26
N VAL A 143 -8.46 14.64 -1.11
CA VAL A 143 -7.65 14.21 0.05
C VAL A 143 -8.56 13.79 1.19
N HIS A 144 -8.29 12.62 1.76
CA HIS A 144 -9.07 12.01 2.82
C HIS A 144 -8.17 11.66 4.01
N LEU A 145 -8.56 12.11 5.19
CA LEU A 145 -7.90 11.76 6.45
C LEU A 145 -8.43 10.40 6.92
N ILE A 146 -7.56 9.39 6.99
CA ILE A 146 -7.94 8.04 7.44
C ILE A 146 -7.04 7.47 8.54
N GLY A 147 -5.93 8.15 8.88
CA GLY A 147 -4.93 7.61 9.78
C GLY A 147 -3.95 6.64 9.09
N LEU A 148 -3.35 5.76 9.88
CA LEU A 148 -2.40 4.75 9.39
C LEU A 148 -2.97 3.35 9.60
N PRO A 149 -3.50 2.69 8.58
CA PRO A 149 -4.12 1.37 8.71
C PRO A 149 -3.20 0.32 9.34
N LYS A 150 -1.90 0.37 9.10
CA LYS A 150 -0.93 -0.55 9.71
C LYS A 150 -0.95 -0.58 11.23
N LEU A 151 -1.46 0.47 11.89
CA LEU A 151 -1.59 0.55 13.34
C LEU A 151 -2.88 -0.08 13.85
N ASP A 152 -3.85 -0.38 12.99
CA ASP A 152 -5.15 -0.93 13.38
C ASP A 152 -4.99 -2.25 14.12
N TYR A 153 -4.07 -3.12 13.66
CA TYR A 153 -3.79 -4.39 14.33
C TYR A 153 -3.24 -4.22 15.75
N TYR A 154 -2.44 -3.17 15.96
CA TYR A 154 -1.94 -2.84 17.31
C TYR A 154 -3.09 -2.41 18.22
N PHE A 155 -3.94 -1.50 17.76
CA PHE A 155 -5.09 -1.01 18.56
C PHE A 155 -6.18 -2.06 18.74
N GLN A 156 -6.27 -3.03 17.83
CA GLN A 156 -7.17 -4.20 17.95
C GLN A 156 -6.60 -5.29 18.87
N GLY A 157 -5.42 -5.10 19.47
CA GLY A 157 -4.80 -6.07 20.36
C GLY A 157 -4.31 -7.35 19.68
N LYS A 158 -4.09 -7.32 18.34
CA LYS A 158 -3.60 -8.48 17.58
C LYS A 158 -2.12 -8.82 17.85
N PHE A 159 -1.41 -7.96 18.58
CA PHE A 159 -0.03 -8.19 18.96
C PHE A 159 0.08 -8.40 20.48
N ASN A 160 0.53 -9.59 20.87
CA ASN A 160 0.92 -9.88 22.24
C ASN A 160 2.41 -9.60 22.40
N ARG A 161 2.76 -8.72 23.36
CA ARG A 161 4.15 -8.33 23.60
C ARG A 161 5.03 -9.53 23.94
N GLU A 162 4.52 -10.44 24.78
CA GLU A 162 5.30 -11.59 25.23
C GLU A 162 5.60 -12.54 24.09
N GLU A 163 4.61 -12.88 23.26
CA GLU A 163 4.77 -13.71 22.09
C GLU A 163 5.76 -13.12 21.07
N VAL A 164 5.65 -11.80 20.83
CA VAL A 164 6.57 -11.10 19.93
C VAL A 164 8.00 -11.18 20.44
N LEU A 165 8.24 -10.88 21.73
CA LEU A 165 9.58 -10.91 22.31
C LEU A 165 10.16 -12.35 22.32
N GLN A 166 9.35 -13.35 22.68
CA GLN A 166 9.77 -14.75 22.66
C GLN A 166 10.15 -15.20 21.24
N ARG A 167 9.37 -14.82 20.22
CA ARG A 167 9.66 -15.11 18.82
C ARG A 167 11.01 -14.54 18.35
N TRP A 168 11.45 -13.44 18.97
CA TRP A 168 12.74 -12.81 18.70
C TRP A 168 13.85 -13.30 19.65
N GLY A 169 13.59 -14.31 20.48
CA GLY A 169 14.54 -14.82 21.48
C GLY A 169 14.85 -13.82 22.61
N LEU A 170 13.95 -12.84 22.84
CA LEU A 170 14.11 -11.82 23.86
C LEU A 170 13.35 -12.20 25.13
N ASN A 171 13.88 -11.81 26.29
CA ASN A 171 13.22 -12.05 27.58
C ASN A 171 12.09 -11.03 27.83
N PRO A 172 10.80 -11.47 27.90
CA PRO A 172 9.67 -10.57 28.09
C PRO A 172 9.69 -9.81 29.42
N ALA A 173 10.35 -10.35 30.46
CA ALA A 173 10.46 -9.71 31.77
C ALA A 173 11.45 -8.53 31.80
N LYS A 174 12.27 -8.38 30.75
CA LYS A 174 13.24 -7.28 30.66
C LYS A 174 12.68 -6.13 29.82
N LYS A 175 13.09 -4.90 30.14
CA LYS A 175 12.88 -3.76 29.23
C LYS A 175 13.66 -4.01 27.94
N THR A 176 12.99 -3.86 26.80
CA THR A 176 13.62 -3.93 25.46
C THR A 176 13.65 -2.53 24.88
N ILE A 177 14.84 -2.10 24.46
CA ILE A 177 15.05 -0.86 23.69
C ILE A 177 15.40 -1.30 22.28
N LEU A 178 14.65 -0.77 21.30
CA LEU A 178 14.86 -1.03 19.86
C LEU A 178 15.54 0.18 19.23
#